data_7dd573c1c0c2c4c48241d3164e66d4d1
#
_entry.id   7dd573c1c0c2c4c48241d3164e66d4d1
#
_cell.length_a   1.000
_cell.length_b   1.000
_cell.length_c   1.000
_cell.angle_alpha   90.00
_cell.angle_beta   90.00
_cell.angle_gamma   90.00
#
_symmetry.space_group_name_H-M   'P 1'
#
loop_
_entity.id
_entity.type
_entity.pdbx_description
1 polymer ?
#
loop_
_entity_poly.entity_id
_entity_poly.type
_entity_poly.pdbx_seq_one_letter_code
_entity_poly.pdbx_strand_id
1 'polypeptide(L)'
;MVKCLNKLNNQMNKLFFIFVFSLTNVIWAQSPSSLGALSFDYSNPQTFEIGPIRVIGADNYDHQAIKLIAGLRTGQKITLPSQQINKAIQQLWAEGLFSDVAIYAEKEIGGVVYMVIELSPRPKLSKFRFEGVNKREADKLREEISLYAGKTITENLVFETKSKIRSYYRDKGFFYAKVQINRQLDTLINNSEIFVIQIDKGIKVGIKEIEFVGVTAVPVWKLRMSMKDTKQKGPQRIFKRSKYTESSYATDKKALLAKFNAEGLRDATITHDTVFMLDENLLRRFFVG
;
A
#
# COMPACT_ATOMS: atom_id res chain seq x y z
N MET A 1 13.91 10.78 -68.52
CA MET A 1 14.59 11.77 -67.67
C MET A 1 13.78 12.22 -66.44
N VAL A 2 12.45 12.14 -66.48
CA VAL A 2 11.56 12.60 -65.38
C VAL A 2 11.45 11.62 -64.18
N LYS A 3 11.71 10.32 -64.33
CA LYS A 3 11.63 9.31 -63.25
C LYS A 3 12.83 9.33 -62.26
N CYS A 4 13.97 9.92 -62.64
CA CYS A 4 15.16 10.00 -61.77
C CYS A 4 15.07 11.16 -60.78
N LEU A 5 14.48 12.28 -61.17
CA LEU A 5 14.29 13.47 -60.34
C LEU A 5 13.32 13.27 -59.17
N ASN A 6 12.25 12.47 -59.37
CA ASN A 6 11.32 12.19 -58.29
C ASN A 6 11.86 11.24 -57.18
N LYS A 7 12.85 10.42 -57.51
CA LYS A 7 13.50 9.52 -56.54
C LYS A 7 14.50 10.24 -55.61
N LEU A 8 15.16 11.28 -56.16
CA LEU A 8 16.07 12.12 -55.38
C LEU A 8 15.34 13.08 -54.45
N ASN A 9 14.20 13.62 -54.87
CA ASN A 9 13.39 14.52 -54.02
C ASN A 9 12.72 13.79 -52.85
N ASN A 10 12.37 12.51 -53.03
CA ASN A 10 11.78 11.69 -51.95
C ASN A 10 12.81 11.18 -50.93
N GLN A 11 14.09 11.07 -51.31
CA GLN A 11 15.20 10.75 -50.41
C GLN A 11 15.62 11.98 -49.60
N MET A 12 15.64 13.15 -50.19
CA MET A 12 15.97 14.40 -49.50
C MET A 12 14.90 14.79 -48.46
N ASN A 13 13.63 14.60 -48.77
CA ASN A 13 12.56 14.85 -47.79
C ASN A 13 12.56 13.87 -46.61
N LYS A 14 12.99 12.61 -46.80
CA LYS A 14 13.18 11.66 -45.67
C LYS A 14 14.37 11.99 -44.80
N LEU A 15 15.46 12.49 -45.35
CA LEU A 15 16.64 12.95 -44.59
C LEU A 15 16.34 14.24 -43.83
N PHE A 16 15.57 15.16 -44.38
CA PHE A 16 15.15 16.38 -43.71
C PHE A 16 14.21 16.12 -42.52
N PHE A 17 13.30 15.14 -42.66
CA PHE A 17 12.41 14.74 -41.55
C PHE A 17 13.14 14.03 -40.40
N ILE A 18 14.20 13.28 -40.68
CA ILE A 18 14.99 12.60 -39.64
C ILE A 18 15.88 13.62 -38.88
N PHE A 19 16.34 14.71 -39.54
CA PHE A 19 17.19 15.72 -38.90
C PHE A 19 16.40 16.72 -38.04
N VAL A 20 15.11 16.97 -38.35
CA VAL A 20 14.24 17.83 -37.54
C VAL A 20 13.70 17.13 -36.31
N PHE A 21 13.61 15.77 -36.28
CA PHE A 21 13.10 15.00 -35.14
C PHE A 21 14.16 14.70 -34.06
N SER A 22 15.46 14.92 -34.37
CA SER A 22 16.55 14.69 -33.42
C SER A 22 16.92 15.91 -32.55
N LEU A 23 16.29 17.07 -32.78
CA LEU A 23 16.62 18.32 -32.08
C LEU A 23 15.64 18.73 -30.98
N THR A 24 14.61 17.92 -30.67
CA THR A 24 13.56 18.32 -29.71
C THR A 24 13.48 17.49 -28.43
N ASN A 25 14.52 16.76 -28.06
CA ASN A 25 14.51 15.98 -26.80
C ASN A 25 15.65 16.37 -25.83
N VAL A 26 16.00 17.65 -25.76
CA VAL A 26 16.66 18.18 -24.57
C VAL A 26 15.60 18.87 -23.72
N ILE A 27 14.66 18.08 -23.20
CA ILE A 27 13.96 18.49 -21.99
C ILE A 27 14.99 18.42 -20.89
N TRP A 28 15.57 19.56 -20.59
CA TRP A 28 16.24 19.75 -19.32
C TRP A 28 15.19 19.45 -18.25
N ALA A 29 15.31 18.31 -17.59
CA ALA A 29 14.71 18.12 -16.30
C ALA A 29 15.40 19.14 -15.38
N GLN A 30 14.87 20.34 -15.35
CA GLN A 30 15.13 21.28 -14.27
C GLN A 30 14.48 20.64 -13.06
N SER A 31 15.30 19.93 -12.28
CA SER A 31 14.99 19.74 -10.87
C SER A 31 14.57 21.13 -10.36
N PRO A 32 13.49 21.25 -9.58
CA PRO A 32 13.19 22.50 -8.93
C PRO A 32 14.40 22.83 -8.06
N SER A 33 15.27 23.68 -8.60
CA SER A 33 16.33 24.30 -7.83
C SER A 33 15.57 25.04 -6.72
N SER A 34 15.82 24.67 -5.47
CA SER A 34 15.41 25.41 -4.29
C SER A 34 15.99 26.82 -4.45
N LEU A 35 15.25 27.70 -5.12
CA LEU A 35 15.59 29.08 -5.32
C LEU A 35 15.72 29.72 -3.94
N GLY A 36 16.94 29.83 -3.44
CA GLY A 36 17.25 30.56 -2.22
C GLY A 36 17.98 29.81 -1.11
N ALA A 37 18.19 28.49 -1.22
CA ALA A 37 18.92 27.76 -0.17
C ALA A 37 20.43 28.03 -0.27
N LEU A 38 21.07 28.40 0.84
CA LEU A 38 22.51 28.51 0.94
C LEU A 38 23.13 27.11 0.99
N SER A 39 24.20 26.90 0.24
CA SER A 39 25.02 25.68 0.33
C SER A 39 26.16 25.89 1.32
N PHE A 40 26.34 24.97 2.25
CA PHE A 40 27.42 24.99 3.24
C PHE A 40 28.45 23.91 2.91
N ASP A 41 29.73 24.25 3.06
CA ASP A 41 30.84 23.30 2.85
C ASP A 41 30.96 22.37 4.06
N TYR A 42 30.79 21.07 3.83
CA TYR A 42 30.95 20.03 4.85
C TYR A 42 32.39 19.91 5.36
N SER A 43 33.36 20.36 4.56
CA SER A 43 34.78 20.30 4.93
C SER A 43 35.19 21.45 5.86
N ASN A 44 34.40 22.53 5.92
CA ASN A 44 34.67 23.71 6.74
C ASN A 44 33.41 24.17 7.49
N PRO A 45 33.01 23.50 8.57
CA PRO A 45 31.83 23.86 9.35
C PRO A 45 32.00 25.24 10.00
N GLN A 46 31.04 26.12 9.83
CA GLN A 46 31.02 27.45 10.42
C GLN A 46 29.89 27.61 11.43
N THR A 47 30.14 28.41 12.49
CA THR A 47 29.16 28.67 13.53
C THR A 47 28.43 29.98 13.28
N PHE A 48 27.12 29.92 13.27
CA PHE A 48 26.20 31.01 13.04
C PHE A 48 25.24 31.18 14.21
N GLU A 49 24.60 32.33 14.32
CA GLU A 49 23.46 32.53 15.18
C GLU A 49 22.16 32.32 14.36
N ILE A 50 21.20 31.59 14.91
CA ILE A 50 19.89 31.39 14.26
C ILE A 50 19.08 32.68 14.38
N GLY A 51 18.81 33.33 13.27
CA GLY A 51 17.90 34.46 13.16
C GLY A 51 16.44 34.04 13.18
N PRO A 52 15.55 34.88 12.64
CA PRO A 52 14.16 34.53 12.48
C PRO A 52 13.96 33.20 11.71
N ILE A 53 13.09 32.33 12.24
CA ILE A 53 12.72 31.08 11.62
C ILE A 53 11.34 31.25 11.00
N ARG A 54 11.27 31.08 9.68
CA ARG A 54 10.00 31.12 8.92
C ARG A 54 9.50 29.69 8.68
N VAL A 55 8.20 29.47 8.90
CA VAL A 55 7.53 28.20 8.57
C VAL A 55 6.63 28.46 7.37
N ILE A 56 6.70 27.62 6.36
CA ILE A 56 5.91 27.70 5.13
C ILE A 56 5.24 26.37 4.82
N GLY A 57 4.13 26.39 4.10
CA GLY A 57 3.40 25.22 3.65
C GLY A 57 2.52 24.53 4.70
N ALA A 58 2.52 25.03 5.95
CA ALA A 58 1.76 24.47 7.07
C ALA A 58 0.86 25.51 7.73
N ASP A 59 0.12 26.30 6.95
CA ASP A 59 -0.66 27.44 7.41
C ASP A 59 -1.75 27.09 8.43
N ASN A 60 -2.23 25.86 8.42
CA ASN A 60 -3.25 25.35 9.35
C ASN A 60 -2.67 24.80 10.67
N TYR A 61 -1.35 24.93 10.88
CA TYR A 61 -0.65 24.42 12.06
C TYR A 61 -0.06 25.58 12.87
N ASP A 62 0.08 25.39 14.17
CA ASP A 62 0.78 26.36 15.03
C ASP A 62 2.28 26.37 14.71
N HIS A 63 2.74 27.46 14.12
CA HIS A 63 4.15 27.64 13.74
C HIS A 63 5.08 27.66 14.96
N GLN A 64 4.62 28.04 16.15
CA GLN A 64 5.45 28.02 17.36
C GLN A 64 5.64 26.56 17.84
N ALA A 65 4.58 25.76 17.79
CA ALA A 65 4.66 24.34 18.09
C ALA A 65 5.63 23.61 17.12
N ILE A 66 5.58 23.93 15.82
CA ILE A 66 6.50 23.39 14.81
C ILE A 66 7.96 23.70 15.15
N LYS A 67 8.28 24.95 15.49
CA LYS A 67 9.63 25.36 15.89
C LYS A 67 10.09 24.67 17.17
N LEU A 68 9.17 24.48 18.13
CA LEU A 68 9.46 23.78 19.38
C LEU A 68 9.79 22.30 19.13
N ILE A 69 9.00 21.60 18.29
CA ILE A 69 9.23 20.22 17.90
C ILE A 69 10.56 20.09 17.16
N ALA A 70 10.87 21.01 16.25
CA ALA A 70 12.14 21.06 15.54
C ALA A 70 13.34 21.30 16.46
N GLY A 71 13.11 21.81 17.67
CA GLY A 71 14.18 22.13 18.63
C GLY A 71 15.08 23.28 18.16
N LEU A 72 14.58 24.15 17.29
CA LEU A 72 15.29 25.31 16.75
C LEU A 72 14.74 26.61 17.36
N ARG A 73 15.64 27.44 17.89
CA ARG A 73 15.26 28.72 18.55
C ARG A 73 16.06 29.86 17.97
N THR A 74 15.41 30.98 17.77
CA THR A 74 16.07 32.27 17.43
C THR A 74 17.05 32.64 18.53
N GLY A 75 18.24 33.15 18.18
CA GLY A 75 19.35 33.47 19.07
C GLY A 75 20.25 32.31 19.47
N GLN A 76 19.90 31.07 19.06
CA GLN A 76 20.71 29.88 19.34
C GLN A 76 21.91 29.84 18.36
N LYS A 77 23.08 29.46 18.86
CA LYS A 77 24.25 29.17 18.02
C LYS A 77 24.13 27.78 17.40
N ILE A 78 24.40 27.70 16.11
CA ILE A 78 24.40 26.46 15.35
C ILE A 78 25.64 26.41 14.44
N THR A 79 26.28 25.26 14.39
CA THR A 79 27.38 25.03 13.43
C THR A 79 26.79 24.35 12.20
N LEU A 80 26.91 24.95 11.02
CA LEU A 80 26.39 24.40 9.77
C LEU A 80 27.54 23.91 8.87
N PRO A 81 27.39 22.75 8.24
CA PRO A 81 26.30 21.75 8.32
C PRO A 81 26.19 21.09 9.70
N SER A 82 24.96 20.73 10.14
CA SER A 82 24.70 20.28 11.50
C SER A 82 23.83 19.02 11.57
N GLN A 83 24.21 18.12 12.47
CA GLN A 83 23.33 16.99 12.86
C GLN A 83 22.04 17.46 13.56
N GLN A 84 22.02 18.65 14.14
CA GLN A 84 20.84 19.25 14.74
C GLN A 84 19.72 19.45 13.71
N ILE A 85 20.06 19.85 12.47
CA ILE A 85 19.07 19.97 11.38
C ILE A 85 18.47 18.60 11.03
N ASN A 86 19.32 17.58 10.90
CA ASN A 86 18.83 16.23 10.64
C ASN A 86 17.90 15.72 11.75
N LYS A 87 18.26 16.00 13.00
CA LYS A 87 17.41 15.65 14.17
C LYS A 87 16.09 16.40 14.14
N ALA A 88 16.11 17.69 13.82
CA ALA A 88 14.89 18.50 13.67
C ALA A 88 13.95 17.95 12.59
N ILE A 89 14.50 17.58 11.43
CA ILE A 89 13.74 16.94 10.35
C ILE A 89 13.14 15.62 10.83
N GLN A 90 13.92 14.77 11.50
CA GLN A 90 13.44 13.49 12.03
C GLN A 90 12.33 13.65 13.08
N GLN A 91 12.43 14.64 13.96
CA GLN A 91 11.41 14.95 14.96
C GLN A 91 10.10 15.38 14.30
N LEU A 92 10.15 16.29 13.32
CA LEU A 92 8.97 16.71 12.56
C LEU A 92 8.33 15.55 11.75
N TRP A 93 9.16 14.66 11.21
CA TRP A 93 8.66 13.48 10.52
C TRP A 93 8.01 12.46 11.46
N ALA A 94 8.55 12.31 12.67
CA ALA A 94 8.02 11.40 13.68
C ALA A 94 6.58 11.75 14.10
N GLU A 95 6.17 13.03 13.97
CA GLU A 95 4.78 13.45 14.20
C GLU A 95 3.79 12.79 13.21
N GLY A 96 4.27 12.31 12.05
CA GLY A 96 3.43 11.65 11.04
C GLY A 96 2.44 12.56 10.32
N LEU A 97 2.48 13.88 10.57
CA LEU A 97 1.57 14.87 10.03
C LEU A 97 1.98 15.40 8.65
N PHE A 98 3.26 15.26 8.31
CA PHE A 98 3.84 15.82 7.10
C PHE A 98 4.26 14.72 6.13
N SER A 99 4.07 14.97 4.83
CA SER A 99 4.54 14.11 3.74
C SER A 99 5.97 14.47 3.34
N ASP A 100 6.33 15.73 3.52
CA ASP A 100 7.66 16.23 3.26
C ASP A 100 8.06 17.29 4.28
N VAL A 101 9.36 17.31 4.62
CA VAL A 101 9.97 18.24 5.58
C VAL A 101 11.33 18.66 5.05
N ALA A 102 11.49 19.94 4.77
CA ALA A 102 12.77 20.52 4.44
C ALA A 102 13.13 21.65 5.40
N ILE A 103 14.40 21.71 5.82
CA ILE A 103 14.93 22.80 6.64
C ILE A 103 16.20 23.32 5.94
N TYR A 104 16.20 24.59 5.61
CA TYR A 104 17.33 25.22 4.93
C TYR A 104 17.54 26.65 5.41
N ALA A 105 18.75 27.15 5.17
CA ALA A 105 19.07 28.56 5.36
C ALA A 105 18.74 29.33 4.07
N GLU A 106 17.93 30.35 4.17
CA GLU A 106 17.52 31.20 3.04
C GLU A 106 18.57 32.29 2.77
N LYS A 107 19.11 32.88 3.82
CA LYS A 107 20.15 33.92 3.72
C LYS A 107 21.01 33.96 4.98
N GLU A 108 22.18 34.53 4.86
CA GLU A 108 23.11 34.82 5.95
C GLU A 108 23.45 36.31 5.90
N ILE A 109 23.40 36.96 7.06
CA ILE A 109 23.76 38.38 7.19
C ILE A 109 24.52 38.57 8.51
N GLY A 110 25.81 38.91 8.41
CA GLY A 110 26.62 39.26 9.59
C GLY A 110 26.77 38.12 10.61
N GLY A 111 26.87 36.88 10.15
CA GLY A 111 26.98 35.71 11.03
C GLY A 111 25.63 35.20 11.56
N VAL A 112 24.51 35.79 11.13
CA VAL A 112 23.14 35.38 11.48
C VAL A 112 22.50 34.69 10.29
N VAL A 113 22.05 33.42 10.45
CA VAL A 113 21.36 32.64 9.42
C VAL A 113 19.84 32.71 9.59
N TYR A 114 19.13 33.01 8.50
CA TYR A 114 17.68 33.01 8.44
C TYR A 114 17.22 31.65 7.95
N MET A 115 16.52 30.91 8.83
CA MET A 115 16.12 29.55 8.57
C MET A 115 14.67 29.48 8.04
N VAL A 116 14.44 28.53 7.15
CA VAL A 116 13.09 28.18 6.67
C VAL A 116 12.83 26.73 6.99
N ILE A 117 11.67 26.49 7.59
CA ILE A 117 11.09 25.14 7.77
C ILE A 117 9.96 25.05 6.75
N GLU A 118 10.16 24.26 5.72
CA GLU A 118 9.18 23.99 4.68
C GLU A 118 8.51 22.66 4.91
N LEU A 119 7.19 22.66 4.97
CA LEU A 119 6.40 21.48 5.32
C LEU A 119 5.29 21.26 4.30
N SER A 120 5.11 19.99 3.94
CA SER A 120 3.98 19.55 3.14
C SER A 120 3.05 18.70 4.01
N PRO A 121 1.92 19.22 4.49
CA PRO A 121 0.99 18.47 5.33
C PRO A 121 0.40 17.28 4.56
N ARG A 122 0.28 16.14 5.25
CA ARG A 122 -0.43 14.99 4.68
C ARG A 122 -1.91 15.32 4.53
N PRO A 123 -2.53 14.93 3.41
CA PRO A 123 -3.96 15.13 3.24
C PRO A 123 -4.76 14.30 4.27
N LYS A 124 -5.95 14.78 4.60
CA LYS A 124 -6.90 14.09 5.48
C LYS A 124 -8.00 13.44 4.65
N LEU A 125 -8.50 12.31 5.13
CA LEU A 125 -9.65 11.66 4.51
C LEU A 125 -10.91 12.48 4.79
N SER A 126 -11.56 13.01 3.76
CA SER A 126 -12.85 13.70 3.92
C SER A 126 -14.01 12.73 3.96
N LYS A 127 -14.04 11.79 3.03
CA LYS A 127 -15.06 10.75 2.90
C LYS A 127 -14.54 9.57 2.09
N PHE A 128 -15.26 8.44 2.16
CA PHE A 128 -14.97 7.28 1.33
C PHE A 128 -16.24 6.60 0.85
N ARG A 129 -16.15 5.94 -0.30
CA ARG A 129 -17.23 5.15 -0.87
C ARG A 129 -16.70 3.85 -1.46
N PHE A 130 -17.56 2.84 -1.48
CA PHE A 130 -17.27 1.56 -2.10
C PHE A 130 -17.93 1.47 -3.48
N GLU A 131 -17.23 0.88 -4.42
CA GLU A 131 -17.71 0.54 -5.76
C GLU A 131 -17.49 -0.97 -6.02
N GLY A 132 -18.37 -1.59 -6.81
CA GLY A 132 -18.31 -3.03 -7.09
C GLY A 132 -18.95 -3.94 -6.03
N VAL A 133 -19.57 -3.38 -5.00
CA VAL A 133 -20.25 -4.12 -3.93
C VAL A 133 -21.65 -3.56 -3.67
N ASN A 134 -22.55 -4.40 -3.12
CA ASN A 134 -23.88 -3.97 -2.74
C ASN A 134 -23.86 -3.23 -1.37
N LYS A 135 -24.98 -2.55 -1.04
CA LYS A 135 -25.10 -1.74 0.17
C LYS A 135 -24.83 -2.54 1.45
N ARG A 136 -25.37 -3.75 1.57
CA ARG A 136 -25.19 -4.62 2.76
C ARG A 136 -23.70 -5.02 2.95
N GLU A 137 -23.00 -5.28 1.86
CA GLU A 137 -21.55 -5.56 1.91
C GLU A 137 -20.76 -4.31 2.27
N ALA A 138 -21.12 -3.17 1.70
CA ALA A 138 -20.48 -1.89 2.02
C ALA A 138 -20.63 -1.53 3.51
N ASP A 139 -21.81 -1.77 4.11
CA ASP A 139 -22.05 -1.50 5.52
C ASP A 139 -21.18 -2.40 6.41
N LYS A 140 -21.07 -3.71 6.08
CA LYS A 140 -20.17 -4.63 6.81
C LYS A 140 -18.68 -4.26 6.63
N LEU A 141 -18.28 -3.82 5.45
CA LEU A 141 -16.92 -3.37 5.24
C LEU A 141 -16.59 -2.11 6.05
N ARG A 142 -17.56 -1.21 6.28
CA ARG A 142 -17.36 -0.04 7.15
C ARG A 142 -17.07 -0.43 8.59
N GLU A 143 -17.68 -1.52 9.08
CA GLU A 143 -17.42 -2.06 10.42
C GLU A 143 -16.02 -2.69 10.54
N GLU A 144 -15.55 -3.33 9.46
CA GLU A 144 -14.25 -4.02 9.44
C GLU A 144 -13.04 -3.07 9.26
N ILE A 145 -13.21 -1.96 8.55
CA ILE A 145 -12.15 -1.02 8.27
C ILE A 145 -12.15 0.15 9.25
N SER A 146 -10.95 0.64 9.58
CA SER A 146 -10.79 1.74 10.54
C SER A 146 -10.66 3.09 9.82
N LEU A 147 -11.57 3.38 8.86
CA LEU A 147 -11.63 4.65 8.15
C LEU A 147 -12.68 5.57 8.75
N TYR A 148 -12.32 6.82 8.97
CA TYR A 148 -13.23 7.89 9.39
C TYR A 148 -12.77 9.23 8.82
N ALA A 149 -13.69 10.18 8.70
CA ALA A 149 -13.39 11.52 8.23
C ALA A 149 -12.41 12.24 9.18
N GLY A 150 -11.43 12.94 8.62
CA GLY A 150 -10.38 13.64 9.36
C GLY A 150 -9.12 12.78 9.63
N LYS A 151 -9.13 11.49 9.32
CA LYS A 151 -7.96 10.63 9.48
C LYS A 151 -6.87 11.02 8.49
N THR A 152 -5.63 11.17 8.96
CA THR A 152 -4.47 11.47 8.12
C THR A 152 -4.20 10.31 7.16
N ILE A 153 -4.04 10.62 5.89
CA ILE A 153 -3.78 9.63 4.84
C ILE A 153 -2.28 9.33 4.80
N THR A 154 -1.95 8.09 5.09
CA THR A 154 -0.61 7.53 4.97
C THR A 154 -0.64 6.32 4.04
N GLU A 155 0.49 5.95 3.45
CA GLU A 155 0.58 4.73 2.63
C GLU A 155 0.26 3.47 3.45
N ASN A 156 0.62 3.48 4.74
CA ASN A 156 0.26 2.40 5.66
C ASN A 156 -1.26 2.28 5.83
N LEU A 157 -1.98 3.40 5.98
CA LEU A 157 -3.44 3.40 6.05
C LEU A 157 -4.07 2.80 4.79
N VAL A 158 -3.56 3.13 3.60
CA VAL A 158 -4.00 2.58 2.33
C VAL A 158 -3.74 1.08 2.28
N PHE A 159 -2.54 0.65 2.66
CA PHE A 159 -2.17 -0.77 2.69
C PHE A 159 -3.04 -1.57 3.68
N GLU A 160 -3.19 -1.11 4.91
CA GLU A 160 -4.03 -1.76 5.94
C GLU A 160 -5.49 -1.86 5.49
N THR A 161 -6.04 -0.81 4.91
CA THR A 161 -7.41 -0.81 4.39
C THR A 161 -7.59 -1.87 3.30
N LYS A 162 -6.68 -1.92 2.32
CA LYS A 162 -6.69 -2.95 1.27
C LYS A 162 -6.55 -4.35 1.86
N SER A 163 -5.67 -4.54 2.83
CA SER A 163 -5.42 -5.83 3.47
C SER A 163 -6.65 -6.33 4.24
N LYS A 164 -7.29 -5.48 5.04
CA LYS A 164 -8.52 -5.82 5.78
C LYS A 164 -9.66 -6.22 4.84
N ILE A 165 -9.88 -5.46 3.76
CA ILE A 165 -10.92 -5.78 2.77
C ILE A 165 -10.62 -7.11 2.07
N ARG A 166 -9.37 -7.37 1.69
CA ARG A 166 -8.97 -8.65 1.09
C ARG A 166 -9.17 -9.81 2.06
N SER A 167 -8.81 -9.65 3.35
CA SER A 167 -9.03 -10.66 4.38
C SER A 167 -10.51 -10.98 4.55
N TYR A 168 -11.35 -9.95 4.65
CA TYR A 168 -12.81 -10.10 4.71
C TYR A 168 -13.37 -10.94 3.54
N TYR A 169 -12.88 -10.70 2.32
CA TYR A 169 -13.33 -11.48 1.16
C TYR A 169 -12.72 -12.89 1.13
N ARG A 170 -11.48 -13.06 1.57
CA ARG A 170 -10.82 -14.36 1.71
C ARG A 170 -11.61 -15.25 2.67
N ASP A 171 -12.05 -14.74 3.81
CA ASP A 171 -12.87 -15.47 4.78
C ASP A 171 -14.25 -15.84 4.23
N LYS A 172 -14.67 -15.22 3.16
CA LYS A 172 -15.88 -15.57 2.40
C LYS A 172 -15.62 -16.47 1.20
N GLY A 173 -14.36 -16.87 0.98
CA GLY A 173 -13.93 -17.76 -0.09
C GLY A 173 -13.58 -17.08 -1.40
N PHE A 174 -13.42 -15.74 -1.41
CA PHE A 174 -12.99 -14.97 -2.58
C PHE A 174 -11.49 -14.70 -2.48
N PHE A 175 -10.66 -15.65 -2.87
CA PHE A 175 -9.20 -15.57 -2.73
C PHE A 175 -8.54 -14.55 -3.65
N TYR A 176 -9.17 -14.26 -4.78
CA TYR A 176 -8.65 -13.35 -5.82
C TYR A 176 -9.30 -11.98 -5.80
N ALA A 177 -9.92 -11.60 -4.69
CA ALA A 177 -10.50 -10.28 -4.57
C ALA A 177 -9.44 -9.18 -4.79
N LYS A 178 -9.68 -8.35 -5.80
CA LYS A 178 -8.85 -7.19 -6.13
C LYS A 178 -9.44 -5.97 -5.46
N VAL A 179 -8.60 -5.20 -4.79
CA VAL A 179 -9.00 -3.98 -4.10
C VAL A 179 -8.08 -2.85 -4.57
N GLN A 180 -8.67 -1.82 -5.16
CA GLN A 180 -7.99 -0.61 -5.56
C GLN A 180 -8.58 0.58 -4.80
N ILE A 181 -7.73 1.50 -4.37
CA ILE A 181 -8.15 2.74 -3.73
C ILE A 181 -7.67 3.87 -4.62
N ASN A 182 -8.62 4.54 -5.26
CA ASN A 182 -8.39 5.73 -6.06
C ASN A 182 -8.58 6.95 -5.15
N ARG A 183 -7.56 7.78 -5.08
CA ARG A 183 -7.53 9.01 -4.29
C ARG A 183 -7.99 10.16 -5.18
N GLN A 184 -8.99 10.91 -4.75
CA GLN A 184 -9.51 12.09 -5.44
C GLN A 184 -9.43 13.28 -4.50
N LEU A 185 -8.94 14.41 -4.98
CA LEU A 185 -8.94 15.65 -4.19
C LEU A 185 -10.39 16.05 -3.85
N ASP A 186 -10.61 16.43 -2.60
CA ASP A 186 -11.89 17.03 -2.21
C ASP A 186 -11.81 18.55 -2.45
N THR A 187 -12.54 19.02 -3.45
CA THR A 187 -12.56 20.45 -3.80
C THR A 187 -13.29 21.34 -2.78
N LEU A 188 -14.02 20.75 -1.83
CA LEU A 188 -14.77 21.46 -0.80
C LEU A 188 -13.98 21.64 0.50
N ILE A 189 -12.99 20.76 0.75
CA ILE A 189 -12.22 20.76 1.99
C ILE A 189 -10.73 20.79 1.63
N ASN A 190 -10.05 21.87 2.01
CA ASN A 190 -8.63 22.03 1.76
C ASN A 190 -7.81 20.89 2.36
N ASN A 191 -6.75 20.49 1.67
CA ASN A 191 -5.84 19.39 2.05
C ASN A 191 -6.57 18.11 2.46
N SER A 192 -7.61 17.74 1.70
CA SER A 192 -8.41 16.56 1.95
C SER A 192 -8.65 15.76 0.69
N GLU A 193 -8.80 14.44 0.85
CA GLU A 193 -9.04 13.51 -0.24
C GLU A 193 -10.24 12.61 0.03
N ILE A 194 -10.84 12.17 -1.05
CA ILE A 194 -11.92 11.19 -1.08
C ILE A 194 -11.32 9.85 -1.50
N PHE A 195 -11.60 8.78 -0.75
CA PHE A 195 -11.26 7.42 -1.19
C PHE A 195 -12.40 6.80 -1.96
N VAL A 196 -12.13 6.42 -3.20
CA VAL A 196 -13.01 5.57 -4.02
C VAL A 196 -12.43 4.16 -3.99
N ILE A 197 -13.04 3.29 -3.20
CA ILE A 197 -12.57 1.93 -2.96
C ILE A 197 -13.28 1.00 -3.94
N GLN A 198 -12.58 0.64 -5.00
CA GLN A 198 -13.07 -0.28 -6.03
C GLN A 198 -12.74 -1.71 -5.65
N ILE A 199 -13.76 -2.58 -5.67
CA ILE A 199 -13.65 -3.97 -5.25
C ILE A 199 -14.17 -4.87 -6.37
N ASP A 200 -13.29 -5.69 -6.90
CA ASP A 200 -13.63 -6.82 -7.74
C ASP A 200 -13.44 -8.10 -6.93
N LYS A 201 -14.54 -8.72 -6.54
CA LYS A 201 -14.52 -9.94 -5.72
C LYS A 201 -13.99 -11.16 -6.47
N GLY A 202 -14.11 -11.16 -7.79
CA GLY A 202 -13.87 -12.35 -8.58
C GLY A 202 -14.86 -13.47 -8.25
N ILE A 203 -14.42 -14.70 -8.45
CA ILE A 203 -15.19 -15.92 -8.21
C ILE A 203 -14.80 -16.59 -6.90
N LYS A 204 -15.76 -17.28 -6.30
CA LYS A 204 -15.50 -18.09 -5.09
C LYS A 204 -14.70 -19.33 -5.44
N VAL A 205 -13.68 -19.59 -4.63
CA VAL A 205 -12.89 -20.80 -4.72
C VAL A 205 -13.60 -21.94 -4.00
N GLY A 206 -13.76 -23.06 -4.69
CA GLY A 206 -14.36 -24.30 -4.16
C GLY A 206 -13.33 -25.43 -4.03
N ILE A 207 -13.65 -26.45 -3.26
CA ILE A 207 -12.81 -27.64 -3.12
C ILE A 207 -13.33 -28.69 -4.11
N LYS A 208 -12.47 -29.07 -5.07
CA LYS A 208 -12.78 -30.12 -6.04
C LYS A 208 -12.55 -31.50 -5.42
N GLU A 209 -11.41 -31.68 -4.76
CA GLU A 209 -10.97 -32.97 -4.26
C GLU A 209 -10.21 -32.83 -2.94
N ILE A 210 -10.37 -33.83 -2.07
CA ILE A 210 -9.62 -33.96 -0.83
C ILE A 210 -9.00 -35.37 -0.85
N GLU A 211 -7.67 -35.45 -0.86
CA GLU A 211 -6.92 -36.68 -0.81
C GLU A 211 -6.29 -36.90 0.56
N PHE A 212 -6.24 -38.16 0.98
CA PHE A 212 -5.56 -38.59 2.20
C PHE A 212 -4.49 -39.61 1.80
N VAL A 213 -3.25 -39.32 2.16
CA VAL A 213 -2.10 -40.17 1.86
C VAL A 213 -1.54 -40.74 3.14
N GLY A 214 -1.12 -42.02 3.14
CA GLY A 214 -0.56 -42.69 4.33
C GLY A 214 -1.60 -43.16 5.33
N VAL A 215 -2.89 -42.99 5.05
CA VAL A 215 -3.98 -43.36 5.97
C VAL A 215 -4.48 -44.74 5.61
N THR A 216 -4.19 -45.72 6.48
CA THR A 216 -4.64 -47.11 6.32
C THR A 216 -5.63 -47.57 7.37
N ALA A 217 -5.55 -47.03 8.58
CA ALA A 217 -6.30 -47.50 9.74
C ALA A 217 -7.76 -47.03 9.78
N VAL A 218 -8.07 -45.87 9.16
CA VAL A 218 -9.44 -45.30 9.14
C VAL A 218 -9.91 -45.17 7.70
N PRO A 219 -11.09 -45.67 7.33
CA PRO A 219 -11.63 -45.52 5.98
C PRO A 219 -11.79 -44.04 5.59
N VAL A 220 -11.34 -43.67 4.39
CA VAL A 220 -11.34 -42.29 3.88
C VAL A 220 -12.72 -41.65 3.92
N TRP A 221 -13.80 -42.37 3.70
CA TRP A 221 -15.14 -41.87 3.76
C TRP A 221 -15.53 -41.37 5.16
N LYS A 222 -15.07 -42.03 6.25
CA LYS A 222 -15.27 -41.58 7.64
C LYS A 222 -14.53 -40.26 7.89
N LEU A 223 -13.32 -40.11 7.36
CA LEU A 223 -12.55 -38.87 7.46
C LEU A 223 -13.24 -37.73 6.72
N ARG A 224 -13.71 -37.98 5.51
CA ARG A 224 -14.48 -36.98 4.74
C ARG A 224 -15.77 -36.58 5.44
N MET A 225 -16.41 -37.49 6.18
CA MET A 225 -17.61 -37.18 6.97
C MET A 225 -17.31 -36.31 8.20
N SER A 226 -16.17 -36.48 8.84
CA SER A 226 -15.78 -35.69 10.02
C SER A 226 -15.51 -34.22 9.67
N MET A 227 -15.11 -33.91 8.41
CA MET A 227 -14.92 -32.58 7.91
C MET A 227 -16.28 -31.93 7.60
N LYS A 228 -16.78 -31.06 8.50
CA LYS A 228 -18.10 -30.45 8.36
C LYS A 228 -18.10 -29.18 7.50
N ASP A 229 -17.04 -28.42 7.57
CA ASP A 229 -16.97 -27.07 7.02
C ASP A 229 -16.34 -27.03 5.62
N THR A 230 -15.37 -27.89 5.33
CA THR A 230 -14.73 -27.97 4.03
C THR A 230 -15.11 -29.29 3.32
N LYS A 231 -16.14 -29.22 2.51
CA LYS A 231 -16.66 -30.40 1.81
C LYS A 231 -16.30 -30.37 0.34
N GLN A 232 -15.88 -31.52 -0.18
CA GLN A 232 -15.64 -31.75 -1.60
C GLN A 232 -16.93 -31.56 -2.40
N LYS A 233 -16.85 -31.05 -3.63
CA LYS A 233 -17.95 -31.08 -4.60
C LYS A 233 -18.29 -32.53 -4.94
N GLY A 234 -19.56 -32.88 -4.91
CA GLY A 234 -20.03 -34.21 -5.28
C GLY A 234 -21.40 -34.15 -5.96
N PRO A 235 -21.81 -35.21 -6.70
CA PRO A 235 -23.07 -35.21 -7.46
C PRO A 235 -24.30 -35.03 -6.59
N GLN A 236 -24.26 -35.45 -5.33
CA GLN A 236 -25.36 -35.30 -4.37
C GLN A 236 -25.44 -33.89 -3.74
N ARG A 237 -24.52 -32.98 -4.09
CA ARG A 237 -24.37 -31.61 -3.51
C ARG A 237 -24.32 -30.50 -4.55
N ILE A 238 -25.06 -30.67 -5.62
CA ILE A 238 -25.13 -29.70 -6.74
C ILE A 238 -25.54 -28.28 -6.24
N PHE A 239 -26.36 -28.22 -5.19
CA PHE A 239 -26.88 -26.96 -4.64
C PHE A 239 -26.11 -26.44 -3.42
N LYS A 240 -25.21 -27.18 -2.80
CA LYS A 240 -24.37 -26.72 -1.68
C LYS A 240 -22.96 -26.40 -2.18
N ARG A 241 -22.64 -25.10 -2.23
CA ARG A 241 -21.32 -24.65 -2.61
C ARG A 241 -20.31 -25.04 -1.54
N SER A 242 -19.35 -25.91 -1.89
CA SER A 242 -18.17 -26.09 -1.07
C SER A 242 -17.34 -24.81 -1.19
N LYS A 243 -17.10 -24.13 -0.09
CA LYS A 243 -16.20 -22.98 -0.03
C LYS A 243 -14.97 -23.37 0.78
N TYR A 244 -13.83 -22.89 0.36
CA TYR A 244 -12.62 -22.98 1.16
C TYR A 244 -12.48 -21.66 1.95
N THR A 245 -12.24 -21.75 3.25
CA THR A 245 -11.80 -20.63 4.10
C THR A 245 -10.72 -21.14 5.05
N GLU A 246 -9.82 -20.29 5.45
CA GLU A 246 -8.71 -20.68 6.33
C GLU A 246 -9.20 -21.12 7.72
N SER A 247 -10.23 -20.46 8.23
CA SER A 247 -10.87 -20.79 9.52
C SER A 247 -11.59 -22.15 9.48
N SER A 248 -12.36 -22.41 8.43
CA SER A 248 -13.00 -23.72 8.20
C SER A 248 -11.99 -24.85 8.10
N TYR A 249 -10.84 -24.54 7.49
CA TYR A 249 -9.73 -25.47 7.37
C TYR A 249 -9.12 -25.87 8.70
N ALA A 250 -8.81 -24.88 9.54
CA ALA A 250 -8.26 -25.14 10.88
C ALA A 250 -9.22 -25.96 11.75
N THR A 251 -10.54 -25.70 11.61
CA THR A 251 -11.59 -26.47 12.32
C THR A 251 -11.62 -27.90 11.86
N ASP A 252 -11.59 -28.14 10.55
CA ASP A 252 -11.63 -29.48 9.99
C ASP A 252 -10.37 -30.31 10.29
N LYS A 253 -9.17 -29.68 10.37
CA LYS A 253 -7.95 -30.36 10.87
C LYS A 253 -8.13 -30.92 12.28
N LYS A 254 -8.71 -30.09 13.18
CA LYS A 254 -9.01 -30.53 14.55
C LYS A 254 -10.05 -31.68 14.55
N ALA A 255 -11.06 -31.60 13.69
CA ALA A 255 -12.07 -32.66 13.58
C ALA A 255 -11.49 -33.97 13.03
N LEU A 256 -10.53 -33.91 12.11
CA LEU A 256 -9.81 -35.09 11.61
C LEU A 256 -9.00 -35.76 12.74
N LEU A 257 -8.20 -35.02 13.49
CA LEU A 257 -7.43 -35.56 14.61
C LEU A 257 -8.35 -36.12 15.70
N ALA A 258 -9.46 -35.45 16.03
CA ALA A 258 -10.45 -35.96 16.96
C ALA A 258 -11.07 -37.29 16.48
N LYS A 259 -11.28 -37.45 15.15
CA LYS A 259 -11.78 -38.71 14.59
C LYS A 259 -10.76 -39.85 14.72
N PHE A 260 -9.47 -39.62 14.50
CA PHE A 260 -8.43 -40.61 14.75
C PHE A 260 -8.37 -41.01 16.22
N ASN A 261 -8.42 -40.04 17.12
CA ASN A 261 -8.43 -40.28 18.56
C ASN A 261 -9.64 -41.14 19.00
N ALA A 262 -10.81 -40.88 18.41
CA ALA A 262 -12.06 -41.66 18.70
C ALA A 262 -11.98 -43.11 18.18
N GLU A 263 -11.15 -43.38 17.18
CA GLU A 263 -10.88 -44.75 16.67
C GLU A 263 -9.73 -45.42 17.45
N GLY A 264 -9.21 -44.78 18.54
CA GLY A 264 -8.16 -45.34 19.39
C GLY A 264 -6.70 -44.94 18.97
N LEU A 265 -6.56 -44.17 17.93
CA LEU A 265 -5.25 -43.75 17.38
C LEU A 265 -4.84 -42.41 17.96
N ARG A 266 -4.38 -42.38 19.22
CA ARG A 266 -4.08 -41.15 19.97
C ARG A 266 -2.84 -40.40 19.48
N ASP A 267 -1.90 -41.12 18.90
CA ASP A 267 -0.63 -40.56 18.40
C ASP A 267 -0.70 -40.15 16.91
N ALA A 268 -1.92 -40.17 16.33
CA ALA A 268 -2.10 -39.74 14.94
C ALA A 268 -1.77 -38.25 14.78
N THR A 269 -0.91 -37.96 13.83
CA THR A 269 -0.52 -36.59 13.49
C THR A 269 -0.69 -36.34 11.98
N ILE A 270 -0.97 -35.11 11.61
CA ILE A 270 -0.92 -34.67 10.21
C ILE A 270 0.50 -34.15 9.98
N THR A 271 1.35 -34.94 9.35
CA THR A 271 2.77 -34.61 9.10
C THR A 271 2.91 -33.53 8.05
N HIS A 272 2.07 -33.58 7.03
CA HIS A 272 2.08 -32.59 5.97
C HIS A 272 0.68 -32.35 5.44
N ASP A 273 0.35 -31.10 5.15
CA ASP A 273 -0.87 -30.73 4.46
C ASP A 273 -0.58 -29.66 3.42
N THR A 274 -1.15 -29.82 2.25
CA THR A 274 -0.93 -28.89 1.15
C THR A 274 -2.22 -28.65 0.39
N VAL A 275 -2.36 -27.41 -0.08
CA VAL A 275 -3.51 -26.97 -0.88
C VAL A 275 -2.96 -26.51 -2.23
N PHE A 276 -3.38 -27.18 -3.30
CA PHE A 276 -3.01 -26.81 -4.66
C PHE A 276 -4.21 -26.21 -5.39
N MET A 277 -3.92 -25.17 -6.18
CA MET A 277 -4.86 -24.67 -7.16
C MET A 277 -4.83 -25.56 -8.38
N LEU A 278 -5.98 -26.09 -8.77
CA LEU A 278 -6.14 -26.85 -10.03
C LEU A 278 -6.55 -25.94 -11.17
N ASP A 279 -7.33 -24.89 -10.85
CA ASP A 279 -7.90 -23.95 -11.78
C ASP A 279 -8.22 -22.66 -11.00
N GLU A 280 -8.57 -21.57 -11.67
CA GLU A 280 -8.85 -20.25 -11.03
C GLU A 280 -9.86 -20.30 -9.87
N ASN A 281 -10.71 -21.35 -9.82
CA ASN A 281 -11.78 -21.46 -8.83
C ASN A 281 -11.85 -22.83 -8.11
N LEU A 282 -10.88 -23.72 -8.32
CA LEU A 282 -10.89 -25.07 -7.76
C LEU A 282 -9.58 -25.41 -7.06
N LEU A 283 -9.68 -25.97 -5.85
CA LEU A 283 -8.57 -26.45 -5.05
C LEU A 283 -8.57 -27.98 -4.94
N ARG A 284 -7.37 -28.57 -4.92
CA ARG A 284 -7.11 -29.93 -4.45
C ARG A 284 -6.32 -29.86 -3.14
N ARG A 285 -6.66 -30.71 -2.21
CA ARG A 285 -6.02 -30.79 -0.89
C ARG A 285 -5.45 -32.19 -0.67
N PHE A 286 -4.27 -32.21 -0.08
CA PHE A 286 -3.61 -33.44 0.37
C PHE A 286 -3.38 -33.38 1.87
N PHE A 287 -3.66 -34.49 2.54
CA PHE A 287 -3.25 -34.75 3.91
C PHE A 287 -2.35 -35.98 3.90
N VAL A 288 -1.19 -35.86 4.51
CA VAL A 288 -0.24 -36.94 4.73
C VAL A 288 -0.21 -37.22 6.22
N GLY A 289 -0.59 -38.40 6.61
CA GLY A 289 -0.61 -38.90 7.98
C GLY A 289 0.49 -39.90 8.26
#